data_71542fb07305e4a39569e1a9ea5754a1
#
_entry.id   71542fb07305e4a39569e1a9ea5754a1
#
_cell.length_a   1.000
_cell.length_b   1.000
_cell.length_c   1.000
_cell.angle_alpha   90.00
_cell.angle_beta   90.00
_cell.angle_gamma   90.00
#
_symmetry.space_group_name_H-M   'P 1'
#
loop_
_entity.id
_entity.type
_entity.pdbx_description
1 polymer ?
#
loop_
_entity_poly.entity_id
_entity_poly.type
_entity_poly.pdbx_seq_one_letter_code
_entity_poly.pdbx_strand_id
1 'polypeptide(L)'
;MRRIGLGLVFPILALLLLVGCQDSGVWVGGDEPGAPRELEGWYYNRAIHLSWELHPRWDEEPFRVYGRRSTDRDFFLVAEVTSCSAGLCSYTDLNISPGRTYEYYVAAVSPRSGIETASAYSVEVQVPQPTPPPVPGALDAVALDGAIYLQWNQAARGADDFAFYRIYIEGGDGAVILLGETDSEGFLDLLVENGSTYGYFVTAVDAQGHESDGSALAEATPRPDFHGELLWAFEDRPDHSGFRFQEDENTDPIRSGTAPDRHFRLEVDAQGWWLVPASGVQVHSTPIEASALKCGPAADAGCTDVRTAPSAGYSSQEMALAPGFAYVLRVPAAGGMWRYGVVRVTHVGFAQEGALVLFDWALQLQPGNPALTPPLPPL
;
A
#
# COMPACT_ATOMS: atom_id res chain seq x y z
N MET A 1 -41.72 -56.14 -3.84
CA MET A 1 -42.83 -56.82 -3.09
C MET A 1 -43.33 -55.86 -2.02
N ARG A 2 -44.70 -55.67 -2.03
CA ARG A 2 -45.58 -55.03 -1.03
C ARG A 2 -45.25 -53.57 -0.69
N ARG A 3 -45.95 -52.57 -1.19
CA ARG A 3 -47.37 -52.10 -1.08
C ARG A 3 -47.90 -52.01 0.33
N ILE A 4 -48.49 -50.79 0.60
CA ILE A 4 -49.66 -50.46 1.47
C ILE A 4 -49.17 -49.42 2.51
N GLY A 5 -49.81 -48.30 2.74
CA GLY A 5 -51.07 -47.74 2.29
C GLY A 5 -51.36 -46.42 3.00
N LEU A 6 -52.12 -45.69 2.35
CA LEU A 6 -52.93 -44.52 2.57
C LEU A 6 -53.42 -44.30 4.02
N GLY A 7 -53.40 -43.07 4.51
CA GLY A 7 -54.14 -42.60 5.67
C GLY A 7 -54.27 -41.08 5.68
N LEU A 8 -55.24 -40.57 4.87
CA LEU A 8 -55.76 -39.23 4.95
C LEU A 8 -56.59 -39.10 6.26
N VAL A 9 -56.19 -38.11 7.09
CA VAL A 9 -57.13 -37.60 8.12
C VAL A 9 -57.08 -36.06 8.04
N PHE A 10 -58.15 -35.50 7.51
CA PHE A 10 -58.48 -34.08 7.66
C PHE A 10 -59.01 -33.82 9.06
N PRO A 11 -58.69 -32.74 9.73
CA PRO A 11 -59.62 -32.12 10.65
C PRO A 11 -60.03 -30.72 10.19
N ILE A 12 -61.26 -30.57 10.10
CA ILE A 12 -62.22 -29.48 10.13
C ILE A 12 -61.64 -28.14 10.62
N LEU A 13 -61.69 -27.16 9.71
CA LEU A 13 -61.46 -25.75 9.90
C LEU A 13 -62.61 -25.13 10.70
N ALA A 14 -62.38 -24.85 11.99
CA ALA A 14 -63.28 -24.01 12.77
C ALA A 14 -62.88 -22.54 12.57
N LEU A 15 -63.67 -21.85 11.76
CA LEU A 15 -63.57 -20.40 11.52
C LEU A 15 -64.14 -19.66 12.74
N LEU A 16 -63.26 -19.26 13.67
CA LEU A 16 -63.55 -18.33 14.74
C LEU A 16 -63.43 -16.91 14.17
N LEU A 17 -64.57 -16.29 13.85
CA LEU A 17 -64.67 -14.86 13.62
C LEU A 17 -64.45 -14.15 14.95
N LEU A 18 -63.20 -13.72 15.21
CA LEU A 18 -62.90 -12.70 16.21
C LEU A 18 -63.24 -11.34 15.58
N VAL A 19 -64.35 -10.80 15.93
CA VAL A 19 -64.65 -9.36 15.77
C VAL A 19 -63.69 -8.66 16.73
N GLY A 20 -62.52 -8.30 16.23
CA GLY A 20 -61.62 -7.36 16.92
C GLY A 20 -62.25 -5.97 16.82
N CYS A 21 -62.57 -5.37 17.95
CA CYS A 21 -62.79 -3.90 18.04
C CYS A 21 -61.61 -3.22 17.35
N GLN A 22 -61.87 -2.56 16.23
CA GLN A 22 -61.00 -1.51 15.74
C GLN A 22 -61.10 -0.37 16.75
N ASP A 23 -60.17 -0.38 17.69
CA ASP A 23 -59.82 0.81 18.44
C ASP A 23 -59.21 1.79 17.42
N SER A 24 -60.02 2.66 16.88
CA SER A 24 -59.56 3.84 16.16
C SER A 24 -58.99 4.82 17.20
N GLY A 25 -57.95 4.38 17.89
CA GLY A 25 -57.10 5.25 18.64
C GLY A 25 -56.46 6.26 17.64
N VAL A 26 -56.95 7.46 17.64
CA VAL A 26 -56.24 8.62 17.10
C VAL A 26 -54.89 8.56 17.78
N TRP A 27 -53.89 8.09 17.09
CA TRP A 27 -52.49 8.28 17.49
C TRP A 27 -52.28 9.78 17.45
N VAL A 28 -52.48 10.45 18.58
CA VAL A 28 -51.90 11.75 18.86
C VAL A 28 -50.40 11.42 18.87
N GLY A 29 -49.75 11.58 17.72
CA GLY A 29 -48.33 11.42 17.61
C GLY A 29 -47.70 12.30 18.69
N GLY A 30 -47.14 11.68 19.72
CA GLY A 30 -46.42 12.41 20.74
C GLY A 30 -45.33 13.22 20.03
N ASP A 31 -45.18 14.46 20.47
CA ASP A 31 -44.17 15.41 19.99
C ASP A 31 -42.74 14.96 20.38
N GLU A 32 -42.59 13.69 20.70
CA GLU A 32 -41.35 13.02 21.10
C GLU A 32 -40.62 12.48 19.87
N PRO A 33 -39.38 12.98 19.59
CA PRO A 33 -38.57 12.49 18.49
C PRO A 33 -38.14 11.04 18.71
N GLY A 34 -37.83 10.33 17.63
CA GLY A 34 -37.28 8.99 17.72
C GLY A 34 -35.86 9.01 18.25
N ALA A 35 -35.54 8.11 19.18
CA ALA A 35 -34.21 8.01 19.75
C ALA A 35 -33.13 7.68 18.67
N PRO A 36 -31.94 8.28 18.72
CA PRO A 36 -30.78 7.86 17.94
C PRO A 36 -30.46 6.38 18.18
N ARG A 37 -30.09 5.66 17.12
CA ARG A 37 -29.81 4.24 17.18
C ARG A 37 -28.33 3.95 16.91
N GLU A 38 -27.86 2.80 17.33
CA GLU A 38 -26.52 2.28 17.05
C GLU A 38 -25.43 3.36 17.27
N LEU A 39 -25.48 4.01 18.44
CA LEU A 39 -24.46 4.98 18.81
C LEU A 39 -23.13 4.27 19.01
N GLU A 40 -22.13 4.66 18.23
CA GLU A 40 -20.76 4.19 18.31
C GLU A 40 -19.81 5.35 18.59
N GLY A 41 -18.68 5.04 19.23
CA GLY A 41 -17.64 6.02 19.50
C GLY A 41 -16.25 5.36 19.47
N TRP A 42 -15.29 6.03 18.83
CA TRP A 42 -13.91 5.55 18.78
C TRP A 42 -12.93 6.71 18.78
N TYR A 43 -11.73 6.45 19.23
CA TYR A 43 -10.62 7.39 19.14
C TYR A 43 -9.82 7.12 17.87
N TYR A 44 -9.50 8.17 17.13
CA TYR A 44 -8.59 8.13 16.00
C TYR A 44 -8.00 9.52 15.76
N ASN A 45 -6.71 9.60 15.47
CA ASN A 45 -6.00 10.81 15.07
C ASN A 45 -6.33 12.05 15.93
N ARG A 46 -6.10 11.92 17.25
CA ARG A 46 -6.29 12.99 18.26
C ARG A 46 -7.73 13.49 18.39
N ALA A 47 -8.70 12.73 17.94
CA ALA A 47 -10.10 13.05 18.01
C ALA A 47 -10.93 11.86 18.53
N ILE A 48 -12.07 12.14 19.15
CA ILE A 48 -13.13 11.17 19.36
C ILE A 48 -14.16 11.36 18.26
N HIS A 49 -14.43 10.29 17.55
CA HIS A 49 -15.46 10.23 16.52
C HIS A 49 -16.67 9.50 17.08
N LEU A 50 -17.84 10.09 16.86
CA LEU A 50 -19.12 9.49 17.18
C LEU A 50 -19.92 9.30 15.90
N SER A 51 -20.65 8.20 15.79
CA SER A 51 -21.63 7.98 14.73
C SER A 51 -22.89 7.33 15.29
N TRP A 52 -24.02 7.63 14.68
CA TRP A 52 -25.30 7.03 15.04
C TRP A 52 -26.24 6.98 13.85
N GLU A 53 -27.13 6.00 13.86
CA GLU A 53 -28.18 5.88 12.85
C GLU A 53 -29.41 6.71 13.20
N LEU A 54 -30.08 7.18 12.15
CA LEU A 54 -31.36 7.84 12.26
C LEU A 54 -32.46 6.84 12.70
N HIS A 55 -33.37 7.31 13.52
CA HIS A 55 -34.60 6.57 13.79
C HIS A 55 -35.47 6.47 12.51
N PRO A 56 -36.16 5.35 12.23
CA PRO A 56 -37.01 5.22 11.03
C PRO A 56 -38.13 6.28 10.88
N ARG A 57 -38.49 6.95 11.97
CA ARG A 57 -39.45 8.03 12.00
C ARG A 57 -38.83 9.43 12.08
N TRP A 58 -37.51 9.51 11.83
CA TRP A 58 -36.82 10.81 11.84
C TRP A 58 -37.39 11.75 10.77
N ASP A 59 -37.70 12.99 11.18
CA ASP A 59 -38.31 14.05 10.36
C ASP A 59 -37.51 15.35 10.51
N GLU A 60 -36.22 15.28 10.15
CA GLU A 60 -35.26 16.40 10.17
C GLU A 60 -35.00 17.00 11.59
N GLU A 61 -35.28 16.26 12.65
CA GLU A 61 -34.92 16.66 14.00
C GLU A 61 -33.40 16.85 14.17
N PRO A 62 -32.95 17.93 14.81
CA PRO A 62 -31.55 18.09 15.19
C PRO A 62 -31.18 17.15 16.33
N PHE A 63 -29.90 16.89 16.44
CA PHE A 63 -29.33 16.07 17.52
C PHE A 63 -28.47 16.93 18.43
N ARG A 64 -28.52 16.66 19.72
CA ARG A 64 -27.59 17.19 20.72
C ARG A 64 -26.66 16.10 21.19
N VAL A 65 -25.37 16.38 21.13
CA VAL A 65 -24.31 15.51 21.63
C VAL A 65 -23.94 15.98 23.03
N TYR A 66 -24.04 15.09 23.99
CA TYR A 66 -23.66 15.34 25.36
C TYR A 66 -22.44 14.49 25.70
N GLY A 67 -21.44 15.13 26.33
CA GLY A 67 -20.20 14.47 26.73
C GLY A 67 -19.80 14.81 28.14
N ARG A 68 -19.04 13.91 28.77
CA ARG A 68 -18.34 14.13 30.04
C ARG A 68 -17.02 13.36 30.09
N ARG A 69 -16.12 13.74 30.98
CA ARG A 69 -15.08 12.81 31.42
C ARG A 69 -15.72 11.75 32.28
N SER A 70 -15.28 10.51 32.19
CA SER A 70 -15.84 9.40 33.01
C SER A 70 -15.75 9.64 34.52
N THR A 71 -14.86 10.53 34.96
CA THR A 71 -14.72 10.96 36.38
C THR A 71 -15.73 12.02 36.80
N ASP A 72 -16.40 12.68 35.85
CA ASP A 72 -17.31 13.78 36.12
C ASP A 72 -18.74 13.23 36.34
N ARG A 73 -19.56 13.94 37.12
CA ARG A 73 -20.93 13.52 37.42
C ARG A 73 -21.90 13.88 36.29
N ASP A 74 -21.74 15.08 35.74
CA ASP A 74 -22.72 15.69 34.87
C ASP A 74 -22.24 15.68 33.41
N PHE A 75 -23.19 15.44 32.52
CA PHE A 75 -22.96 15.61 31.09
C PHE A 75 -23.16 17.08 30.69
N PHE A 76 -22.37 17.52 29.73
CA PHE A 76 -22.46 18.87 29.17
C PHE A 76 -22.80 18.76 27.69
N LEU A 77 -23.57 19.73 27.19
CA LEU A 77 -23.79 19.87 25.75
C LEU A 77 -22.46 20.20 25.05
N VAL A 78 -22.05 19.32 24.16
CA VAL A 78 -20.79 19.45 23.41
C VAL A 78 -21.05 20.02 22.02
N ALA A 79 -22.12 19.57 21.37
CA ALA A 79 -22.48 20.02 20.02
C ALA A 79 -23.96 19.84 19.71
N GLU A 80 -24.40 20.58 18.69
CA GLU A 80 -25.69 20.37 18.01
C GLU A 80 -25.39 19.97 16.56
N VAL A 81 -25.99 18.87 16.10
CA VAL A 81 -25.81 18.31 14.75
C VAL A 81 -27.14 18.44 14.02
N THR A 82 -27.17 19.23 12.95
CA THR A 82 -28.37 19.56 12.17
C THR A 82 -28.39 18.92 10.79
N SER A 83 -27.32 18.22 10.41
CA SER A 83 -27.22 17.59 9.09
C SER A 83 -26.63 16.18 9.22
N CYS A 84 -27.25 15.25 8.51
CA CYS A 84 -26.82 13.85 8.43
C CYS A 84 -26.76 13.44 6.96
N SER A 85 -25.97 12.42 6.65
CA SER A 85 -25.80 11.93 5.28
C SER A 85 -26.09 10.43 5.21
N ALA A 86 -26.84 10.00 4.21
CA ALA A 86 -27.15 8.61 3.93
C ALA A 86 -27.71 7.80 5.13
N GLY A 87 -28.50 8.45 6.00
CA GLY A 87 -29.07 7.79 7.18
C GLY A 87 -28.15 7.69 8.39
N LEU A 88 -26.93 8.22 8.29
CA LEU A 88 -25.91 8.24 9.33
C LEU A 88 -25.59 9.68 9.73
N CYS A 89 -25.48 9.92 11.01
CA CYS A 89 -25.00 11.17 11.58
C CYS A 89 -23.65 10.94 12.24
N SER A 90 -22.83 11.97 12.28
CA SER A 90 -21.53 11.91 12.95
C SER A 90 -21.19 13.23 13.64
N TYR A 91 -20.30 13.11 14.62
CA TYR A 91 -19.67 14.24 15.29
C TYR A 91 -18.23 13.89 15.64
N THR A 92 -17.36 14.87 15.57
CA THR A 92 -15.95 14.72 15.94
C THR A 92 -15.60 15.69 17.05
N ASP A 93 -15.18 15.15 18.21
CA ASP A 93 -14.72 15.93 19.34
C ASP A 93 -13.19 16.05 19.32
N LEU A 94 -12.72 17.28 19.12
CA LEU A 94 -11.30 17.63 19.17
C LEU A 94 -10.87 18.17 20.54
N ASN A 95 -11.83 18.44 21.44
CA ASN A 95 -11.56 19.00 22.77
C ASN A 95 -11.34 17.92 23.83
N ILE A 96 -10.42 17.03 23.54
CA ILE A 96 -10.07 15.87 24.37
C ILE A 96 -8.63 15.96 24.87
N SER A 97 -8.33 15.21 25.92
CA SER A 97 -6.97 15.15 26.50
C SER A 97 -6.48 13.71 26.59
N PRO A 98 -5.20 13.45 26.25
CA PRO A 98 -4.61 12.13 26.38
C PRO A 98 -4.72 11.54 27.78
N GLY A 99 -4.84 10.22 27.87
CA GLY A 99 -4.94 9.47 29.10
C GLY A 99 -6.25 9.65 29.86
N ARG A 100 -7.28 10.12 29.18
CA ARG A 100 -8.64 10.32 29.76
C ARG A 100 -9.64 9.43 29.05
N THR A 101 -10.69 9.07 29.77
CA THR A 101 -11.87 8.38 29.24
C THR A 101 -13.03 9.38 29.21
N TYR A 102 -13.72 9.40 28.10
CA TYR A 102 -14.89 10.25 27.88
C TYR A 102 -16.11 9.36 27.65
N GLU A 103 -17.27 9.85 28.06
CA GLU A 103 -18.55 9.20 27.87
C GLU A 103 -19.50 10.14 27.15
N TYR A 104 -20.22 9.63 26.15
CA TYR A 104 -21.12 10.40 25.30
C TYR A 104 -22.48 9.70 25.18
N TYR A 105 -23.52 10.51 25.10
CA TYR A 105 -24.79 10.10 24.56
C TYR A 105 -25.31 11.16 23.59
N VAL A 106 -26.25 10.77 22.75
CA VAL A 106 -26.88 11.67 21.77
C VAL A 106 -28.38 11.70 21.98
N ALA A 107 -28.98 12.86 21.87
CA ALA A 107 -30.43 13.03 21.96
C ALA A 107 -31.00 13.69 20.70
N ALA A 108 -32.07 13.14 20.15
CA ALA A 108 -32.88 13.80 19.14
C ALA A 108 -33.74 14.85 19.80
N VAL A 109 -33.91 16.01 19.18
CA VAL A 109 -34.62 17.16 19.78
C VAL A 109 -35.84 17.54 18.92
N SER A 110 -37.03 17.53 19.50
CA SER A 110 -38.22 18.03 18.82
C SER A 110 -38.08 19.54 18.56
N PRO A 111 -38.14 19.99 17.30
CA PRO A 111 -38.05 21.42 17.00
C PRO A 111 -39.29 22.22 17.46
N ARG A 112 -40.40 21.54 17.79
CA ARG A 112 -41.64 22.16 18.21
C ARG A 112 -41.75 22.34 19.71
N SER A 113 -41.39 21.29 20.48
CA SER A 113 -41.53 21.26 21.93
C SER A 113 -40.23 21.42 22.70
N GLY A 114 -39.09 21.17 22.03
CA GLY A 114 -37.81 21.10 22.70
C GLY A 114 -37.60 19.82 23.52
N ILE A 115 -38.51 18.86 23.45
CA ILE A 115 -38.38 17.56 24.12
C ILE A 115 -37.21 16.82 23.49
N GLU A 116 -36.39 16.19 24.35
CA GLU A 116 -35.25 15.39 23.93
C GLU A 116 -35.49 13.90 24.19
N THR A 117 -35.14 13.08 23.23
CA THR A 117 -35.11 11.63 23.37
C THR A 117 -33.70 11.10 23.16
N ALA A 118 -33.08 10.63 24.26
CA ALA A 118 -31.69 10.17 24.26
C ALA A 118 -31.52 8.80 23.62
N SER A 119 -30.31 8.51 23.17
CA SER A 119 -29.89 7.16 22.77
C SER A 119 -30.08 6.15 23.90
N ALA A 120 -30.29 4.90 23.55
CA ALA A 120 -30.59 3.84 24.51
C ALA A 120 -29.45 3.59 25.52
N TYR A 121 -28.24 3.97 25.15
CA TYR A 121 -27.00 3.83 25.95
C TYR A 121 -26.05 4.98 25.64
N SER A 122 -25.08 5.17 26.51
CA SER A 122 -23.90 5.99 26.28
C SER A 122 -22.73 5.13 25.80
N VAL A 123 -21.76 5.77 25.14
CA VAL A 123 -20.51 5.12 24.75
C VAL A 123 -19.34 5.70 25.50
N GLU A 124 -18.44 4.83 25.97
CA GLU A 124 -17.18 5.24 26.59
C GLU A 124 -16.05 5.12 25.58
N VAL A 125 -15.20 6.15 25.47
CA VAL A 125 -14.03 6.17 24.61
C VAL A 125 -12.79 6.56 25.43
N GLN A 126 -11.83 5.69 25.46
CA GLN A 126 -10.54 5.96 26.09
C GLN A 126 -9.63 6.67 25.08
N VAL A 127 -9.06 7.80 25.48
CA VAL A 127 -8.03 8.52 24.72
C VAL A 127 -6.67 8.02 25.19
N PRO A 128 -5.91 7.30 24.37
CA PRO A 128 -4.60 6.80 24.77
C PRO A 128 -3.60 7.94 24.95
N GLN A 129 -2.46 7.64 25.59
CA GLN A 129 -1.29 8.50 25.48
C GLN A 129 -0.71 8.29 24.08
N PRO A 130 -0.43 9.37 23.33
CA PRO A 130 0.16 9.23 22.00
C PRO A 130 1.59 8.65 22.13
N THR A 131 1.79 7.50 21.55
CA THR A 131 3.08 6.82 21.42
C THR A 131 3.26 6.43 19.96
N PRO A 132 3.61 7.40 19.10
CA PRO A 132 3.77 7.10 17.67
C PRO A 132 4.85 6.05 17.46
N PRO A 133 4.79 5.31 16.35
CA PRO A 133 5.83 4.35 15.98
C PRO A 133 7.21 5.01 15.88
N PRO A 134 8.30 4.24 15.93
CA PRO A 134 9.63 4.75 15.63
C PRO A 134 9.70 5.43 14.26
N VAL A 135 10.51 6.47 14.16
CA VAL A 135 10.75 7.18 12.89
C VAL A 135 11.39 6.22 11.88
N PRO A 136 10.86 6.13 10.64
CA PRO A 136 11.51 5.37 9.58
C PRO A 136 12.91 5.89 9.32
N GLY A 137 13.90 5.00 9.28
CA GLY A 137 15.29 5.39 9.09
C GLY A 137 15.87 4.93 7.76
N ALA A 138 17.07 5.40 7.43
CA ALA A 138 17.81 5.03 6.23
C ALA A 138 16.98 5.20 4.93
N LEU A 139 16.23 6.33 4.84
CA LEU A 139 15.53 6.65 3.60
C LEU A 139 16.55 6.89 2.48
N ASP A 140 16.43 6.11 1.41
CA ASP A 140 17.16 6.24 0.17
C ASP A 140 16.20 6.63 -0.97
N ALA A 141 16.64 7.54 -1.84
CA ALA A 141 15.86 8.00 -2.98
C ALA A 141 16.67 7.74 -4.27
N VAL A 142 16.24 6.74 -5.01
CA VAL A 142 16.91 6.28 -6.24
C VAL A 142 16.29 6.94 -7.44
N ALA A 143 17.06 7.77 -8.15
CA ALA A 143 16.64 8.42 -9.38
C ALA A 143 16.58 7.42 -10.54
N LEU A 144 15.44 7.41 -11.25
CA LEU A 144 15.18 6.59 -12.44
C LEU A 144 14.77 7.51 -13.60
N ASP A 145 14.50 6.95 -14.77
CA ASP A 145 13.91 7.69 -15.89
C ASP A 145 12.42 7.95 -15.64
N GLY A 146 12.06 9.22 -15.47
CA GLY A 146 10.68 9.65 -15.17
C GLY A 146 10.11 9.08 -13.87
N ALA A 147 10.95 8.60 -12.94
CA ALA A 147 10.52 8.03 -11.69
C ALA A 147 11.56 8.21 -10.57
N ILE A 148 11.12 8.10 -9.31
CA ILE A 148 11.99 7.98 -8.13
C ILE A 148 11.51 6.81 -7.29
N TYR A 149 12.41 5.87 -7.00
CA TYR A 149 12.14 4.78 -6.06
C TYR A 149 12.66 5.15 -4.67
N LEU A 150 11.78 5.09 -3.69
CA LEU A 150 12.07 5.34 -2.29
C LEU A 150 12.15 4.01 -1.54
N GLN A 151 13.14 3.86 -0.67
CA GLN A 151 13.28 2.69 0.19
C GLN A 151 13.76 3.12 1.57
N TRP A 152 13.26 2.47 2.63
CA TRP A 152 13.63 2.72 4.02
C TRP A 152 13.67 1.44 4.83
N ASN A 153 14.15 1.52 6.07
CA ASN A 153 14.27 0.35 6.93
C ASN A 153 12.95 0.02 7.66
N GLN A 154 12.89 -1.18 8.23
CA GLN A 154 11.73 -1.74 8.94
C GLN A 154 11.61 -1.29 10.41
N ALA A 155 12.33 -0.26 10.85
CA ALA A 155 12.36 0.11 12.28
C ALA A 155 10.97 0.39 12.87
N ALA A 156 10.09 1.05 12.10
CA ALA A 156 8.74 1.39 12.54
C ALA A 156 7.82 0.16 12.64
N ARG A 157 8.01 -0.84 11.78
CA ARG A 157 7.23 -2.09 11.79
C ARG A 157 7.42 -2.93 13.05
N GLY A 158 8.43 -2.62 13.85
CA GLY A 158 8.65 -3.25 15.16
C GLY A 158 7.70 -2.78 16.27
N ALA A 159 6.89 -1.74 16.03
CA ALA A 159 5.82 -1.35 16.96
C ALA A 159 4.62 -2.29 16.81
N ASP A 160 4.07 -2.76 17.94
CA ASP A 160 2.97 -3.75 17.93
C ASP A 160 1.68 -3.24 17.26
N ASP A 161 1.52 -1.92 17.21
CA ASP A 161 0.35 -1.22 16.66
C ASP A 161 0.65 -0.45 15.37
N PHE A 162 1.81 -0.69 14.74
CA PHE A 162 2.14 -0.12 13.43
C PHE A 162 1.04 -0.44 12.41
N ALA A 163 0.63 0.57 11.64
CA ALA A 163 -0.40 0.42 10.62
C ALA A 163 0.15 0.62 9.20
N PHE A 164 0.79 1.75 8.93
CA PHE A 164 1.30 2.08 7.59
C PHE A 164 2.33 3.23 7.64
N TYR A 165 2.96 3.49 6.50
CA TYR A 165 3.83 4.64 6.26
C TYR A 165 3.11 5.71 5.45
N ARG A 166 3.46 6.98 5.69
CA ARG A 166 3.12 8.12 4.83
C ARG A 166 4.35 8.67 4.16
N ILE A 167 4.24 8.91 2.88
CA ILE A 167 5.30 9.47 2.05
C ILE A 167 4.94 10.90 1.73
N TYR A 168 5.87 11.80 2.03
CA TYR A 168 5.71 13.23 1.77
C TYR A 168 6.76 13.70 0.79
N ILE A 169 6.35 14.65 -0.06
CA ILE A 169 7.22 15.40 -0.93
C ILE A 169 7.30 16.85 -0.44
N GLU A 170 8.52 17.38 -0.37
CA GLU A 170 8.76 18.78 -0.06
C GLU A 170 8.94 19.57 -1.35
N GLY A 171 8.06 20.54 -1.59
CA GLY A 171 8.15 21.46 -2.72
C GLY A 171 9.25 22.48 -2.53
N GLY A 172 9.73 23.07 -3.62
CA GLY A 172 10.80 24.09 -3.60
C GLY A 172 10.45 25.38 -2.84
N ASP A 173 9.19 25.56 -2.47
CA ASP A 173 8.68 26.66 -1.60
C ASP A 173 8.56 26.23 -0.12
N GLY A 174 8.99 25.01 0.22
CA GLY A 174 8.86 24.41 1.55
C GLY A 174 7.46 23.89 1.86
N ALA A 175 6.57 23.82 0.88
CA ALA A 175 5.28 23.18 1.04
C ALA A 175 5.44 21.65 1.13
N VAL A 176 4.79 21.05 2.12
CA VAL A 176 4.79 19.61 2.33
C VAL A 176 3.47 19.04 1.83
N ILE A 177 3.54 18.06 0.93
CA ILE A 177 2.38 17.42 0.32
C ILE A 177 2.44 15.92 0.59
N LEU A 178 1.35 15.35 1.07
CA LEU A 178 1.21 13.90 1.19
C LEU A 178 1.12 13.30 -0.22
N LEU A 179 2.10 12.47 -0.56
CA LEU A 179 2.18 11.79 -1.87
C LEU A 179 1.37 10.47 -1.86
N GLY A 180 1.43 9.72 -0.76
CA GLY A 180 0.72 8.45 -0.63
C GLY A 180 0.94 7.76 0.70
N GLU A 181 0.30 6.61 0.84
CA GLU A 181 0.40 5.72 1.99
C GLU A 181 0.75 4.30 1.50
N THR A 182 1.54 3.57 2.28
CA THR A 182 1.91 2.17 1.97
C THR A 182 2.20 1.40 3.27
N ASP A 183 1.99 0.10 3.24
CA ASP A 183 2.43 -0.82 4.29
C ASP A 183 3.80 -1.46 3.99
N SER A 184 4.39 -1.14 2.84
CA SER A 184 5.72 -1.62 2.40
C SER A 184 6.82 -0.66 2.80
N GLU A 185 8.06 -1.12 2.88
CA GLU A 185 9.26 -0.31 3.11
C GLU A 185 9.82 0.32 1.82
N GLY A 186 8.97 0.53 0.82
CA GLY A 186 9.31 1.17 -0.42
C GLY A 186 8.11 1.82 -1.10
N PHE A 187 8.41 2.81 -1.95
CA PHE A 187 7.41 3.55 -2.71
C PHE A 187 8.01 4.00 -4.05
N LEU A 188 7.23 3.91 -5.11
CA LEU A 188 7.64 4.37 -6.44
C LEU A 188 6.82 5.61 -6.82
N ASP A 189 7.51 6.75 -6.96
CA ASP A 189 6.91 7.98 -7.47
C ASP A 189 7.08 8.04 -9.00
N LEU A 190 5.95 8.02 -9.71
CA LEU A 190 5.86 8.13 -11.17
C LEU A 190 5.39 9.52 -11.63
N LEU A 191 5.21 10.47 -10.72
CA LEU A 191 4.68 11.81 -11.00
C LEU A 191 5.79 12.86 -11.08
N VAL A 192 7.01 12.44 -11.35
CA VAL A 192 8.21 13.27 -11.40
C VAL A 192 8.68 13.52 -12.83
N GLU A 193 9.34 14.66 -13.04
CA GLU A 193 9.91 15.04 -14.33
C GLU A 193 11.44 14.97 -14.29
N ASN A 194 12.05 14.43 -15.34
CA ASN A 194 13.51 14.38 -15.49
C ASN A 194 14.13 15.77 -15.39
N GLY A 195 15.21 15.88 -14.65
CA GLY A 195 15.96 17.11 -14.46
C GLY A 195 15.46 18.02 -13.32
N SER A 196 14.34 17.70 -12.68
CA SER A 196 13.83 18.39 -11.48
C SER A 196 14.25 17.64 -10.21
N THR A 197 14.69 18.35 -9.18
CA THR A 197 15.06 17.74 -7.89
C THR A 197 13.85 17.71 -6.98
N TYR A 198 13.63 16.57 -6.34
CA TYR A 198 12.53 16.31 -5.41
C TYR A 198 13.08 15.85 -4.07
N GLY A 199 12.53 16.40 -2.98
CA GLY A 199 12.87 16.02 -1.62
C GLY A 199 11.74 15.19 -0.99
N TYR A 200 12.09 14.11 -0.30
CA TYR A 200 11.13 13.21 0.34
C TYR A 200 11.47 12.96 1.78
N PHE A 201 10.45 12.75 2.58
CA PHE A 201 10.58 12.13 3.89
C PHE A 201 9.40 11.19 4.14
N VAL A 202 9.60 10.27 5.08
CA VAL A 202 8.61 9.23 5.40
C VAL A 202 8.32 9.27 6.90
N THR A 203 7.06 9.12 7.26
CA THR A 203 6.58 8.95 8.62
C THR A 203 5.96 7.56 8.79
N ALA A 204 5.78 7.14 10.03
CA ALA A 204 5.06 5.92 10.38
C ALA A 204 3.82 6.26 11.20
N VAL A 205 2.73 5.56 10.97
CA VAL A 205 1.43 5.78 11.61
C VAL A 205 0.98 4.51 12.31
N ASP A 206 0.46 4.63 13.54
CA ASP A 206 -0.12 3.54 14.31
C ASP A 206 -1.62 3.33 14.01
N ALA A 207 -2.19 2.27 14.57
CA ALA A 207 -3.61 1.95 14.42
C ALA A 207 -4.56 2.99 15.04
N GLN A 208 -4.07 3.87 15.89
CA GLN A 208 -4.81 4.98 16.49
C GLN A 208 -4.64 6.30 15.70
N GLY A 209 -3.82 6.31 14.66
CA GLY A 209 -3.54 7.48 13.85
C GLY A 209 -2.50 8.44 14.44
N HIS A 210 -1.70 7.99 15.40
CA HIS A 210 -0.55 8.77 15.85
C HIS A 210 0.58 8.61 14.84
N GLU A 211 1.15 9.72 14.43
CA GLU A 211 2.17 9.79 13.40
C GLU A 211 3.51 10.16 14.00
N SER A 212 4.57 9.47 13.58
CA SER A 212 5.94 9.74 13.99
C SER A 212 6.44 11.08 13.43
N ASP A 213 7.58 11.55 13.91
CA ASP A 213 8.37 12.56 13.20
C ASP A 213 8.79 12.03 11.84
N GLY A 214 9.13 12.92 10.90
CA GLY A 214 9.65 12.56 9.58
C GLY A 214 11.06 11.98 9.65
N SER A 215 11.36 11.08 8.73
CA SER A 215 12.75 10.67 8.46
C SER A 215 13.62 11.84 8.07
N ALA A 216 14.93 11.65 7.98
CA ALA A 216 15.79 12.60 7.29
C ALA A 216 15.31 12.78 5.84
N LEU A 217 15.44 14.00 5.32
CA LEU A 217 15.13 14.32 3.93
C LEU A 217 16.09 13.58 3.00
N ALA A 218 15.54 12.91 1.99
CA ALA A 218 16.30 12.33 0.89
C ALA A 218 15.92 13.03 -0.41
N GLU A 219 16.92 13.42 -1.19
CA GLU A 219 16.71 14.12 -2.46
C GLU A 219 17.14 13.27 -3.64
N ALA A 220 16.38 13.33 -4.74
CA ALA A 220 16.76 12.72 -5.99
C ALA A 220 16.34 13.57 -7.18
N THR A 221 17.09 13.45 -8.27
CA THR A 221 16.80 14.12 -9.54
C THR A 221 16.63 13.05 -10.60
N PRO A 222 15.40 12.74 -11.03
CA PRO A 222 15.15 11.80 -12.12
C PRO A 222 15.89 12.28 -13.38
N ARG A 223 16.37 11.34 -14.15
CA ARG A 223 17.10 11.61 -15.37
C ARG A 223 16.83 10.53 -16.42
N PRO A 224 16.90 10.85 -17.71
CA PRO A 224 16.90 9.82 -18.73
C PRO A 224 18.06 8.87 -18.44
N ASP A 225 17.75 7.66 -18.03
CA ASP A 225 18.76 6.65 -17.75
C ASP A 225 18.44 5.40 -18.59
N PHE A 226 19.28 5.13 -19.56
CA PHE A 226 19.14 3.96 -20.42
C PHE A 226 19.50 2.65 -19.72
N HIS A 227 19.83 2.70 -18.42
CA HIS A 227 20.42 1.58 -17.70
C HIS A 227 19.67 1.17 -16.43
N GLY A 228 18.77 2.00 -15.93
CA GLY A 228 18.01 1.74 -14.69
C GLY A 228 16.67 1.04 -14.98
N GLU A 229 16.69 -0.24 -15.31
CA GLU A 229 15.45 -0.98 -15.58
C GLU A 229 14.76 -1.39 -14.29
N LEU A 230 13.43 -1.33 -14.32
CA LEU A 230 12.56 -1.82 -13.26
C LEU A 230 11.79 -3.04 -13.75
N LEU A 231 11.87 -4.13 -13.01
CA LEU A 231 11.09 -5.33 -13.24
C LEU A 231 10.28 -5.69 -11.99
N TRP A 232 8.99 -5.91 -12.18
CA TRP A 232 8.11 -6.36 -11.13
C TRP A 232 8.15 -7.88 -10.97
N ALA A 233 7.81 -8.37 -9.78
CA ALA A 233 7.61 -9.80 -9.59
C ALA A 233 6.47 -10.34 -10.45
N PHE A 234 6.62 -11.55 -10.96
CA PHE A 234 5.62 -12.21 -11.80
C PHE A 234 4.31 -12.42 -11.06
N GLU A 235 4.37 -12.67 -9.77
CA GLU A 235 3.24 -12.89 -8.89
C GLU A 235 2.38 -11.62 -8.74
N ASP A 236 3.00 -10.45 -8.80
CA ASP A 236 2.36 -9.16 -8.58
C ASP A 236 1.94 -8.50 -9.89
N ARG A 237 2.87 -8.41 -10.84
CA ARG A 237 2.67 -7.72 -12.14
C ARG A 237 3.18 -8.58 -13.31
N PRO A 238 2.47 -9.64 -13.70
CA PRO A 238 2.93 -10.58 -14.73
C PRO A 238 3.26 -9.93 -16.08
N ASP A 239 2.56 -8.84 -16.43
CA ASP A 239 2.81 -8.16 -17.72
C ASP A 239 4.09 -7.31 -17.74
N HIS A 240 4.69 -7.03 -16.59
CA HIS A 240 5.91 -6.22 -16.42
C HIS A 240 7.01 -6.97 -15.67
N SER A 241 7.00 -8.29 -15.73
CA SER A 241 7.91 -9.14 -14.98
C SER A 241 8.95 -9.88 -15.84
N GLY A 242 8.86 -9.77 -17.15
CA GLY A 242 9.77 -10.35 -18.10
C GLY A 242 10.74 -9.30 -18.68
N PHE A 243 11.94 -9.75 -19.02
CA PHE A 243 12.99 -8.94 -19.62
C PHE A 243 13.56 -9.58 -20.89
N ARG A 244 13.91 -8.74 -21.86
CA ARG A 244 14.60 -9.13 -23.07
C ARG A 244 15.72 -8.13 -23.38
N PHE A 245 16.97 -8.58 -23.46
CA PHE A 245 18.06 -7.77 -23.98
C PHE A 245 17.72 -7.23 -25.37
N GLN A 246 17.93 -5.96 -25.60
CA GLN A 246 17.69 -5.29 -26.86
C GLN A 246 19.01 -4.97 -27.56
N GLU A 247 18.98 -4.94 -28.90
CA GLU A 247 20.12 -4.50 -29.71
C GLU A 247 20.13 -2.98 -29.86
N ASP A 248 18.98 -2.35 -29.71
CA ASP A 248 18.75 -0.91 -29.73
C ASP A 248 18.28 -0.46 -28.34
N GLU A 249 19.04 0.42 -27.71
CA GLU A 249 18.79 0.96 -26.37
C GLU A 249 17.46 1.75 -26.29
N ASN A 250 16.93 2.23 -27.42
CA ASN A 250 15.63 2.92 -27.44
C ASN A 250 14.43 1.96 -27.51
N THR A 251 14.66 0.65 -27.58
CA THR A 251 13.61 -0.35 -27.59
C THR A 251 13.35 -0.82 -26.18
N ASP A 252 12.12 -0.66 -25.69
CA ASP A 252 11.70 -1.12 -24.37
C ASP A 252 12.08 -2.60 -24.17
N PRO A 253 12.90 -2.93 -23.14
CA PRO A 253 13.29 -4.28 -22.84
C PRO A 253 12.26 -5.06 -22.00
N ILE A 254 11.29 -4.37 -21.40
CA ILE A 254 10.30 -4.99 -20.51
C ILE A 254 9.29 -5.79 -21.33
N ARG A 255 8.96 -6.96 -20.83
CA ARG A 255 8.05 -7.93 -21.45
C ARG A 255 7.11 -8.51 -20.40
N SER A 256 6.02 -9.10 -20.87
CA SER A 256 5.26 -10.00 -20.00
C SER A 256 6.12 -11.19 -19.56
N GLY A 257 5.99 -11.59 -18.31
CA GLY A 257 6.64 -12.79 -17.76
C GLY A 257 6.23 -14.10 -18.43
N THR A 258 5.18 -14.08 -19.25
CA THR A 258 4.73 -15.19 -20.11
C THR A 258 5.15 -15.03 -21.56
N ALA A 259 5.74 -13.91 -21.97
CA ALA A 259 6.13 -13.67 -23.36
C ALA A 259 7.12 -14.73 -23.84
N PRO A 260 6.92 -15.33 -25.01
CA PRO A 260 7.77 -16.41 -25.50
C PRO A 260 9.18 -15.94 -25.89
N ASP A 261 9.35 -14.65 -26.14
CA ASP A 261 10.59 -14.01 -26.56
C ASP A 261 11.38 -13.35 -25.43
N ARG A 262 10.86 -13.42 -24.18
CA ARG A 262 11.62 -12.94 -23.03
C ARG A 262 12.91 -13.75 -22.84
N HIS A 263 13.91 -13.15 -22.23
CA HIS A 263 15.13 -13.86 -21.86
C HIS A 263 15.09 -14.40 -20.43
N PHE A 264 14.48 -13.67 -19.51
CA PHE A 264 14.19 -14.12 -18.15
C PHE A 264 12.95 -13.42 -17.59
N ARG A 265 12.49 -13.83 -16.43
CA ARG A 265 11.51 -13.13 -15.62
C ARG A 265 11.95 -13.05 -14.17
N LEU A 266 11.39 -12.12 -13.43
CA LEU A 266 11.53 -12.02 -11.99
C LEU A 266 10.42 -12.83 -11.31
N GLU A 267 10.80 -13.71 -10.41
CA GLU A 267 9.90 -14.34 -9.42
C GLU A 267 10.36 -13.97 -8.01
N VAL A 268 9.41 -13.86 -7.09
CA VAL A 268 9.69 -13.53 -5.68
C VAL A 268 8.89 -14.46 -4.79
N ASP A 269 9.55 -15.06 -3.83
CA ASP A 269 8.93 -15.96 -2.84
C ASP A 269 9.46 -15.67 -1.43
N ALA A 270 9.11 -16.51 -0.48
CA ALA A 270 9.57 -16.38 0.90
C ALA A 270 11.09 -16.53 1.09
N GLN A 271 11.81 -17.04 0.10
CA GLN A 271 13.24 -17.24 0.09
C GLN A 271 14.00 -16.07 -0.55
N GLY A 272 13.33 -15.27 -1.40
CA GLY A 272 13.93 -14.07 -1.99
C GLY A 272 13.51 -13.79 -3.43
N TRP A 273 14.38 -13.09 -4.14
CA TRP A 273 14.20 -12.69 -5.54
C TRP A 273 14.94 -13.66 -6.47
N TRP A 274 14.29 -14.09 -7.54
CA TRP A 274 14.80 -15.09 -8.45
C TRP A 274 14.78 -14.61 -9.89
N LEU A 275 15.92 -14.69 -10.56
CA LEU A 275 16.02 -14.62 -12.02
C LEU A 275 15.69 -15.99 -12.60
N VAL A 276 14.58 -16.12 -13.31
CA VAL A 276 14.12 -17.37 -13.92
C VAL A 276 14.36 -17.30 -15.44
N PRO A 277 15.39 -17.99 -15.98
CA PRO A 277 15.69 -17.98 -17.39
C PRO A 277 14.54 -18.56 -18.24
N ALA A 278 14.33 -17.98 -19.41
CA ALA A 278 13.42 -18.56 -20.39
C ALA A 278 14.03 -19.79 -21.08
N SER A 279 13.19 -20.59 -21.75
CA SER A 279 13.65 -21.74 -22.49
C SER A 279 14.76 -21.38 -23.49
N GLY A 280 15.88 -22.06 -23.44
CA GLY A 280 17.04 -21.82 -24.29
C GLY A 280 18.01 -20.75 -23.76
N VAL A 281 17.65 -19.98 -22.75
CA VAL A 281 18.54 -19.02 -22.09
C VAL A 281 19.24 -19.70 -20.91
N GLN A 282 20.46 -19.31 -20.64
CA GLN A 282 21.22 -19.84 -19.52
C GLN A 282 21.91 -18.71 -18.75
N VAL A 283 22.00 -18.87 -17.44
CA VAL A 283 22.70 -17.96 -16.51
C VAL A 283 23.92 -18.64 -15.95
N HIS A 284 25.00 -17.90 -15.75
CA HIS A 284 26.20 -18.39 -15.08
C HIS A 284 25.89 -18.69 -13.61
N SER A 285 26.31 -19.88 -13.14
CA SER A 285 25.94 -20.41 -11.82
C SER A 285 26.52 -19.65 -10.62
N THR A 286 27.45 -18.73 -10.85
CA THR A 286 28.08 -17.93 -9.80
C THR A 286 27.89 -16.44 -10.12
N PRO A 287 27.14 -15.71 -9.30
CA PRO A 287 27.08 -14.25 -9.41
C PRO A 287 28.46 -13.63 -9.19
N ILE A 288 28.69 -12.49 -9.83
CA ILE A 288 29.98 -11.78 -9.77
C ILE A 288 29.77 -10.47 -9.04
N GLU A 289 30.48 -10.24 -7.96
CA GLU A 289 30.44 -8.97 -7.26
C GLU A 289 30.90 -7.84 -8.21
N ALA A 290 30.06 -6.80 -8.38
CA ALA A 290 30.29 -5.70 -9.30
C ALA A 290 29.66 -4.42 -8.79
N SER A 291 30.46 -3.34 -8.69
CA SER A 291 29.99 -2.02 -8.29
C SER A 291 29.40 -1.22 -9.46
N ALA A 292 29.76 -1.57 -10.69
CA ALA A 292 29.22 -0.96 -11.91
C ALA A 292 29.25 -1.96 -13.06
N LEU A 293 28.49 -1.72 -14.14
CA LEU A 293 28.61 -2.49 -15.38
C LEU A 293 29.93 -2.18 -16.09
N LYS A 294 30.37 -0.91 -15.99
CA LYS A 294 31.58 -0.44 -16.67
C LYS A 294 32.36 0.50 -15.75
N CYS A 295 33.61 0.15 -15.51
CA CYS A 295 34.60 1.01 -14.84
C CYS A 295 35.46 1.70 -15.90
N GLY A 296 35.41 3.03 -15.94
CA GLY A 296 36.15 3.85 -16.92
C GLY A 296 37.25 4.71 -16.29
N PRO A 297 37.89 5.59 -17.06
CA PRO A 297 39.03 6.40 -16.60
C PRO A 297 38.78 7.35 -15.42
N ALA A 298 37.54 7.57 -15.01
CA ALA A 298 37.17 8.41 -13.86
C ALA A 298 36.48 7.62 -12.76
N ALA A 299 36.52 6.30 -12.80
CA ALA A 299 35.89 5.46 -11.79
C ALA A 299 36.69 5.47 -10.49
N ASP A 300 36.00 5.23 -9.37
CA ASP A 300 36.62 5.04 -8.06
C ASP A 300 37.64 3.89 -8.11
N ALA A 301 38.68 3.97 -7.28
CA ALA A 301 39.73 2.95 -7.21
C ALA A 301 39.22 1.55 -6.83
N GLY A 302 38.04 1.48 -6.19
CA GLY A 302 37.36 0.23 -5.83
C GLY A 302 36.32 -0.26 -6.86
N CYS A 303 36.21 0.41 -8.02
CA CYS A 303 35.24 0.00 -9.03
C CYS A 303 35.55 -1.40 -9.57
N THR A 304 34.54 -2.27 -9.54
CA THR A 304 34.59 -3.62 -10.12
C THR A 304 33.52 -3.76 -11.18
N ASP A 305 33.92 -4.26 -12.35
CA ASP A 305 33.00 -4.54 -13.46
C ASP A 305 33.24 -5.97 -14.01
N VAL A 306 32.27 -6.46 -14.77
CA VAL A 306 32.37 -7.76 -15.45
C VAL A 306 32.81 -7.50 -16.89
N ARG A 307 34.10 -7.68 -17.16
CA ARG A 307 34.69 -7.38 -18.48
C ARG A 307 34.58 -8.54 -19.47
N THR A 308 34.46 -9.74 -18.98
CA THR A 308 34.47 -10.93 -19.85
C THR A 308 33.48 -11.97 -19.31
N ALA A 309 32.64 -12.48 -20.19
CA ALA A 309 31.74 -13.57 -19.87
C ALA A 309 32.52 -14.85 -19.56
N PRO A 310 32.19 -15.59 -18.48
CA PRO A 310 32.78 -16.89 -18.17
C PRO A 310 32.62 -17.86 -19.32
N SER A 311 33.63 -18.71 -19.55
CA SER A 311 33.62 -19.68 -20.64
C SER A 311 32.76 -20.93 -20.39
N ALA A 312 32.44 -21.22 -19.12
CA ALA A 312 31.70 -22.41 -18.68
C ALA A 312 30.85 -22.09 -17.44
N GLY A 313 30.09 -23.06 -16.93
CA GLY A 313 29.31 -22.90 -15.69
C GLY A 313 27.95 -22.32 -15.89
N TYR A 314 27.37 -22.38 -17.10
CA TYR A 314 26.02 -21.91 -17.39
C TYR A 314 24.97 -22.98 -17.20
N SER A 315 23.83 -22.62 -16.63
CA SER A 315 22.69 -23.51 -16.45
C SER A 315 21.37 -22.76 -16.77
N SER A 316 20.31 -23.52 -17.00
CA SER A 316 18.96 -22.98 -17.15
C SER A 316 18.18 -22.98 -15.82
N GLN A 317 18.87 -23.19 -14.70
CA GLN A 317 18.28 -23.11 -13.37
C GLN A 317 18.06 -21.62 -12.99
N GLU A 318 17.07 -21.39 -12.15
CA GLU A 318 16.84 -20.09 -11.53
C GLU A 318 18.05 -19.66 -10.67
N MET A 319 18.22 -18.35 -10.51
CA MET A 319 19.32 -17.76 -9.79
C MET A 319 18.82 -16.73 -8.79
N ALA A 320 19.22 -16.87 -7.52
CA ALA A 320 18.91 -15.89 -6.49
C ALA A 320 19.56 -14.54 -6.81
N LEU A 321 18.78 -13.46 -6.76
CA LEU A 321 19.23 -12.10 -7.02
C LEU A 321 19.60 -11.39 -5.72
N ALA A 322 20.69 -10.62 -5.74
CA ALA A 322 21.10 -9.75 -4.65
C ALA A 322 21.70 -8.45 -5.17
N PRO A 323 21.49 -7.31 -4.49
CA PRO A 323 22.13 -6.05 -4.82
C PRO A 323 23.66 -6.14 -4.79
N GLY A 324 24.31 -5.42 -5.69
CA GLY A 324 25.78 -5.40 -5.79
C GLY A 324 26.37 -6.57 -6.57
N PHE A 325 25.55 -7.44 -7.14
CA PHE A 325 26.01 -8.57 -7.96
C PHE A 325 25.57 -8.42 -9.42
N ALA A 326 26.44 -8.91 -10.31
CA ALA A 326 26.17 -9.05 -11.73
C ALA A 326 25.95 -10.52 -12.10
N TYR A 327 24.99 -10.73 -12.98
CA TYR A 327 24.56 -12.03 -13.49
C TYR A 327 24.82 -12.09 -14.98
N VAL A 328 25.70 -12.99 -15.41
CA VAL A 328 26.01 -13.15 -16.84
C VAL A 328 25.11 -14.21 -17.45
N LEU A 329 24.38 -13.80 -18.49
CA LEU A 329 23.50 -14.69 -19.24
C LEU A 329 24.10 -14.96 -20.62
N ARG A 330 23.76 -16.12 -21.17
CA ARG A 330 23.95 -16.41 -22.59
C ARG A 330 22.60 -16.69 -23.26
N VAL A 331 22.36 -15.96 -24.32
CA VAL A 331 21.12 -16.04 -25.10
C VAL A 331 21.40 -16.63 -26.47
N PRO A 332 20.50 -17.43 -27.05
CA PRO A 332 20.69 -18.01 -28.36
C PRO A 332 20.87 -16.92 -29.43
N ALA A 333 21.83 -17.17 -30.34
CA ALA A 333 22.08 -16.30 -31.50
C ALA A 333 22.08 -17.15 -32.79
N ALA A 334 22.13 -16.46 -33.93
CA ALA A 334 22.19 -17.13 -35.22
C ALA A 334 23.39 -18.08 -35.35
N GLY A 335 23.22 -19.16 -36.10
CA GLY A 335 24.28 -20.15 -36.34
C GLY A 335 24.61 -21.03 -35.15
N GLY A 336 23.73 -21.16 -34.13
CA GLY A 336 23.96 -21.98 -32.94
C GLY A 336 24.97 -21.39 -31.96
N MET A 337 25.33 -20.13 -32.14
CA MET A 337 26.22 -19.39 -31.25
C MET A 337 25.45 -18.78 -30.08
N TRP A 338 26.19 -18.20 -29.13
CA TRP A 338 25.67 -17.50 -27.98
C TRP A 338 26.00 -15.99 -28.10
N ARG A 339 25.09 -15.12 -27.68
CA ARG A 339 25.41 -13.77 -27.23
C ARG A 339 25.44 -13.71 -25.72
N TYR A 340 26.25 -12.84 -25.18
CA TYR A 340 26.39 -12.65 -23.74
C TYR A 340 25.78 -11.35 -23.31
N GLY A 341 24.88 -11.42 -22.33
CA GLY A 341 24.33 -10.27 -21.66
C GLY A 341 24.72 -10.28 -20.18
N VAL A 342 24.77 -9.13 -19.58
CA VAL A 342 25.00 -8.98 -18.13
C VAL A 342 23.91 -8.11 -17.53
N VAL A 343 23.41 -8.52 -16.38
CA VAL A 343 22.45 -7.79 -15.53
C VAL A 343 23.15 -7.54 -14.21
N ARG A 344 23.24 -6.27 -13.78
CA ARG A 344 23.77 -5.91 -12.48
C ARG A 344 22.61 -5.42 -11.62
N VAL A 345 22.30 -6.13 -10.55
CA VAL A 345 21.25 -5.73 -9.61
C VAL A 345 21.73 -4.57 -8.74
N THR A 346 20.99 -3.49 -8.74
CA THR A 346 21.24 -2.31 -7.91
C THR A 346 20.41 -2.35 -6.64
N HIS A 347 19.11 -2.65 -6.74
CA HIS A 347 18.20 -2.71 -5.61
C HIS A 347 17.22 -3.88 -5.75
N VAL A 348 16.75 -4.39 -4.64
CA VAL A 348 15.58 -5.26 -4.52
C VAL A 348 14.70 -4.71 -3.41
N GLY A 349 13.40 -4.78 -3.56
CA GLY A 349 12.50 -4.26 -2.54
C GLY A 349 11.04 -4.40 -2.91
N PHE A 350 10.23 -3.65 -2.23
CA PHE A 350 8.80 -3.59 -2.43
C PHE A 350 8.37 -2.15 -2.68
N ALA A 351 7.31 -1.99 -3.45
CA ALA A 351 6.59 -0.74 -3.60
C ALA A 351 5.09 -1.03 -3.53
N GLN A 352 4.28 -0.01 -3.68
CA GLN A 352 2.81 -0.12 -3.59
C GLN A 352 2.18 -1.14 -4.55
N GLU A 353 2.86 -1.50 -5.61
CA GLU A 353 2.36 -2.44 -6.63
C GLU A 353 2.94 -3.85 -6.52
N GLY A 354 3.83 -4.09 -5.57
CA GLY A 354 4.44 -5.39 -5.31
C GLY A 354 5.96 -5.38 -5.17
N ALA A 355 6.55 -6.55 -5.24
CA ALA A 355 8.00 -6.73 -5.20
C ALA A 355 8.64 -6.37 -6.54
N LEU A 356 9.85 -5.80 -6.48
CA LEU A 356 10.56 -5.32 -7.66
C LEU A 356 12.08 -5.52 -7.56
N VAL A 357 12.74 -5.46 -8.71
CA VAL A 357 14.18 -5.34 -8.83
C VAL A 357 14.53 -4.15 -9.72
N LEU A 358 15.55 -3.39 -9.32
CA LEU A 358 16.20 -2.38 -10.15
C LEU A 358 17.57 -2.92 -10.58
N PHE A 359 17.89 -2.75 -11.86
CA PHE A 359 19.14 -3.27 -12.41
C PHE A 359 19.60 -2.50 -13.64
N ASP A 360 20.91 -2.52 -13.87
CA ASP A 360 21.52 -2.11 -15.12
C ASP A 360 21.76 -3.34 -16.01
N TRP A 361 21.87 -3.16 -17.31
CA TRP A 361 22.17 -4.24 -18.23
C TRP A 361 23.08 -3.83 -19.39
N ALA A 362 23.77 -4.81 -19.98
CA ALA A 362 24.49 -4.65 -21.21
C ALA A 362 24.43 -5.95 -22.04
N LEU A 363 24.48 -5.79 -23.34
CA LEU A 363 24.47 -6.90 -24.31
C LEU A 363 25.65 -6.82 -25.27
N GLN A 364 26.41 -7.92 -25.38
CA GLN A 364 27.39 -8.08 -26.44
C GLN A 364 26.68 -8.44 -27.76
N LEU A 365 26.75 -7.53 -28.73
CA LEU A 365 26.04 -7.70 -30.01
C LEU A 365 26.66 -8.75 -30.92
N GLN A 366 27.97 -8.99 -30.80
CA GLN A 366 28.67 -9.94 -31.65
C GLN A 366 28.53 -11.37 -31.10
N PRO A 367 27.90 -12.29 -31.85
CA PRO A 367 27.79 -13.68 -31.42
C PRO A 367 29.15 -14.35 -31.21
N GLY A 368 29.28 -15.12 -30.14
CA GLY A 368 30.51 -15.83 -29.78
C GLY A 368 31.59 -14.96 -29.10
N ASN A 369 31.41 -13.64 -29.03
CA ASN A 369 32.35 -12.74 -28.37
C ASN A 369 32.06 -12.66 -26.86
N PRO A 370 33.00 -13.13 -25.96
CA PRO A 370 32.78 -13.04 -24.52
C PRO A 370 33.09 -11.64 -23.93
N ALA A 371 33.61 -10.68 -24.68
CA ALA A 371 33.92 -9.35 -24.18
C ALA A 371 32.64 -8.57 -23.86
N LEU A 372 32.44 -8.14 -22.60
CA LEU A 372 31.30 -7.39 -22.14
C LEU A 372 31.58 -5.89 -22.04
N THR A 373 32.82 -5.47 -22.17
CA THR A 373 33.22 -4.07 -22.27
C THR A 373 33.62 -3.73 -23.69
N PRO A 374 33.24 -2.55 -24.23
CA PRO A 374 33.74 -2.13 -25.54
C PRO A 374 35.27 -2.03 -25.50
N PRO A 375 35.96 -2.34 -26.61
CA PRO A 375 37.38 -2.13 -26.70
C PRO A 375 37.70 -0.65 -26.44
N LEU A 376 38.79 -0.39 -25.72
CA LEU A 376 39.31 0.97 -25.59
C LEU A 376 39.51 1.56 -26.99
N PRO A 377 39.10 2.83 -27.25
CA PRO A 377 39.42 3.46 -28.50
C PRO A 377 40.96 3.42 -28.70
N PRO A 378 41.44 3.25 -29.91
CA PRO A 378 42.89 3.29 -30.20
C PRO A 378 43.41 4.67 -29.74
N LEU A 379 44.54 4.64 -29.01
CA LEU A 379 45.27 5.83 -28.57
C LEU A 379 45.69 6.70 -29.73
#